data_ad070407e312ae225b83105290f16837
#
_entry.id   ad070407e312ae225b83105290f16837
#
_cell.length_a   1.000
_cell.length_b   1.000
_cell.length_c   1.000
_cell.angle_alpha   90.00
_cell.angle_beta   90.00
_cell.angle_gamma   90.00
#
_symmetry.space_group_name_H-M   'P 1'
#
loop_
_entity.id
_entity.type
_entity.pdbx_description
1 polymer ?
#
loop_
_entity_poly.entity_id
_entity_poly.type
_entity_poly.pdbx_seq_one_letter_code
_entity_poly.pdbx_strand_id
1 'polypeptide(L)'
;MIYAVLVDGVNSEIEEEVSIVVCGQRLTCFASYLPYKLEIGRVYRAELLPMVFGEYIVQEISHVTPSVLREGLGYSYRIIGELRDGCLCCSGLSFCDEIFLADFGFLEGKLISWQVDRLDISFV
;
A
#
# COMPACT_ATOMS: atom_id res chain seq x y z
N MET A 1 4.97 -1.68 9.73
CA MET A 1 4.23 -0.66 10.50
C MET A 1 2.76 -1.05 10.54
N ILE A 2 2.13 -0.92 11.70
CA ILE A 2 0.73 -1.30 11.92
C ILE A 2 -0.13 -0.04 11.92
N TYR A 3 -1.23 -0.10 11.18
CA TYR A 3 -2.19 1.01 11.08
C TYR A 3 -3.54 0.62 11.66
N ALA A 4 -4.28 1.61 12.13
CA ALA A 4 -5.70 1.46 12.40
C ALA A 4 -6.44 1.62 11.07
N VAL A 5 -7.16 0.59 10.65
CA VAL A 5 -7.88 0.58 9.38
C VAL A 5 -9.37 0.35 9.63
N LEU A 6 -10.20 1.12 8.94
CA LEU A 6 -11.65 0.92 8.95
C LEU A 6 -12.00 -0.02 7.80
N VAL A 7 -12.58 -1.17 8.10
CA VAL A 7 -13.10 -2.06 7.06
C VAL A 7 -14.43 -1.51 6.58
N ASP A 8 -14.50 -1.10 5.31
CA ASP A 8 -15.72 -0.55 4.73
C ASP A 8 -16.34 -1.43 3.64
N GLY A 9 -15.70 -2.54 3.31
CA GLY A 9 -16.25 -3.49 2.35
C GLY A 9 -15.53 -4.82 2.37
N VAL A 10 -16.29 -5.88 2.12
CA VAL A 10 -15.77 -7.22 1.84
C VAL A 10 -16.48 -7.71 0.58
N ASN A 11 -15.79 -8.55 -0.21
CA ASN A 11 -16.37 -9.08 -1.44
C ASN A 11 -16.92 -10.47 -1.18
N SER A 12 -18.22 -10.69 -1.46
CA SER A 12 -18.87 -11.99 -1.24
C SER A 12 -18.41 -13.06 -2.24
N GLU A 13 -17.87 -12.64 -3.38
CA GLU A 13 -17.40 -13.55 -4.45
C GLU A 13 -15.89 -13.76 -4.40
N ILE A 14 -15.14 -12.77 -3.93
CA ILE A 14 -13.67 -12.82 -3.80
C ILE A 14 -13.34 -12.71 -2.33
N GLU A 15 -13.08 -13.84 -1.70
CA GLU A 15 -12.87 -13.95 -0.25
C GLU A 15 -11.68 -13.11 0.23
N GLU A 16 -10.63 -12.99 -0.60
CA GLU A 16 -9.42 -12.26 -0.27
C GLU A 16 -9.53 -10.75 -0.45
N GLU A 17 -10.61 -10.25 -1.06
CA GLU A 17 -10.75 -8.81 -1.30
C GLU A 17 -11.35 -8.09 -0.10
N VAL A 18 -10.61 -7.09 0.41
CA VAL A 18 -11.05 -6.26 1.53
C VAL A 18 -10.83 -4.79 1.17
N SER A 19 -11.87 -3.98 1.32
CA SER A 19 -11.77 -2.53 1.19
C SER A 19 -11.64 -1.89 2.57
N ILE A 20 -10.68 -0.99 2.69
CA ILE A 20 -10.39 -0.29 3.95
C ILE A 20 -10.28 1.21 3.72
N VAL A 21 -10.43 1.96 4.81
CA VAL A 21 -10.06 3.38 4.88
C VAL A 21 -8.93 3.51 5.88
N VAL A 22 -7.83 4.11 5.45
CA VAL A 22 -6.65 4.33 6.28
C VAL A 22 -6.02 5.66 5.91
N CYS A 23 -5.67 6.47 6.92
CA CYS A 23 -5.08 7.79 6.72
C CYS A 23 -5.85 8.63 5.68
N GLY A 24 -7.18 8.58 5.71
CA GLY A 24 -8.05 9.33 4.81
C GLY A 24 -8.15 8.79 3.38
N GLN A 25 -7.55 7.63 3.10
CA GLN A 25 -7.57 7.01 1.78
C GLN A 25 -8.33 5.70 1.80
N ARG A 26 -9.11 5.46 0.75
CA ARG A 26 -9.81 4.19 0.56
C ARG A 26 -8.95 3.28 -0.32
N LEU A 27 -8.65 2.09 0.18
CA LEU A 27 -7.80 1.11 -0.51
C LEU A 27 -8.52 -0.23 -0.62
N THR A 28 -8.40 -0.87 -1.79
CA THR A 28 -8.83 -2.24 -2.00
C THR A 28 -7.61 -3.14 -1.93
N CYS A 29 -7.59 -4.04 -0.96
CA CYS A 29 -6.42 -4.83 -0.62
C CYS A 29 -6.69 -6.33 -0.79
N PHE A 30 -5.61 -7.09 -0.94
CA PHE A 30 -5.65 -8.54 -0.99
C PHE A 30 -5.26 -9.10 0.37
N ALA A 31 -6.19 -9.82 1.01
CA ALA A 31 -5.97 -10.48 2.30
C ALA A 31 -5.83 -11.99 2.07
N SER A 32 -4.60 -12.49 1.95
CA SER A 32 -4.36 -13.91 1.71
C SER A 32 -4.75 -14.78 2.90
N TYR A 33 -4.82 -14.19 4.09
CA TYR A 33 -5.21 -14.88 5.32
C TYR A 33 -6.02 -13.94 6.20
N LEU A 34 -7.18 -14.42 6.68
CA LEU A 34 -8.02 -13.70 7.64
C LEU A 34 -8.02 -14.48 8.95
N PRO A 35 -7.42 -13.94 10.03
CA PRO A 35 -7.37 -14.63 11.32
C PRO A 35 -8.72 -14.73 12.01
N TYR A 36 -9.69 -13.92 11.56
CA TYR A 36 -11.05 -13.86 12.11
C TYR A 36 -11.98 -13.25 11.07
N LYS A 37 -13.28 -13.31 11.34
CA LYS A 37 -14.29 -12.70 10.46
C LYS A 37 -14.28 -11.18 10.63
N LEU A 38 -14.18 -10.47 9.52
CA LEU A 38 -14.23 -9.00 9.50
C LEU A 38 -15.67 -8.51 9.49
N GLU A 39 -15.92 -7.41 10.22
CA GLU A 39 -17.20 -6.72 10.25
C GLU A 39 -17.06 -5.36 9.59
N ILE A 40 -17.96 -5.05 8.64
CA ILE A 40 -17.99 -3.75 7.97
C ILE A 40 -18.34 -2.66 9.00
N GLY A 41 -17.59 -1.56 8.95
CA GLY A 41 -17.77 -0.44 9.87
C GLY A 41 -16.93 -0.53 11.15
N ARG A 42 -16.12 -1.58 11.27
CA ARG A 42 -15.27 -1.78 12.45
C ARG A 42 -13.82 -1.44 12.13
N VAL A 43 -13.09 -0.94 13.13
CA VAL A 43 -11.67 -0.61 13.04
C VAL A 43 -10.84 -1.80 13.51
N TYR A 44 -9.81 -2.13 12.73
CA TYR A 44 -8.87 -3.20 13.01
C TYR A 44 -7.44 -2.67 12.92
N ARG A 45 -6.50 -3.42 13.47
CA ARG A 45 -5.07 -3.15 13.32
C ARG A 45 -4.53 -4.06 12.22
N ALA A 46 -3.78 -3.48 11.28
CA ALA A 46 -3.27 -4.23 10.14
C ALA A 46 -1.97 -3.63 9.59
N GLU A 47 -1.20 -4.48 8.92
CA GLU A 47 -0.07 -4.08 8.11
C GLU A 47 -0.46 -4.04 6.64
N LEU A 48 0.08 -3.07 5.91
CA LEU A 48 -0.04 -2.97 4.47
C LEU A 48 1.28 -3.40 3.85
N LEU A 49 1.21 -4.34 2.92
CA LEU A 49 2.38 -5.02 2.35
C LEU A 49 2.34 -4.90 0.83
N PRO A 50 3.01 -3.90 0.25
CA PRO A 50 3.14 -3.82 -1.20
C PRO A 50 3.97 -4.98 -1.73
N MET A 51 3.47 -5.68 -2.73
CA MET A 51 4.11 -6.86 -3.31
C MET A 51 4.53 -6.58 -4.75
N VAL A 52 5.78 -6.87 -5.06
CA VAL A 52 6.33 -6.78 -6.41
C VAL A 52 6.78 -8.18 -6.82
N PHE A 53 6.17 -8.71 -7.88
CA PHE A 53 6.41 -10.09 -8.32
C PHE A 53 7.46 -10.19 -9.42
N GLY A 54 7.80 -9.09 -10.04
CA GLY A 54 8.78 -9.03 -11.10
C GLY A 54 9.79 -7.93 -10.88
N GLU A 55 9.97 -7.08 -11.89
CA GLU A 55 10.90 -5.99 -11.83
C GLU A 55 10.37 -4.82 -10.99
N TYR A 56 11.22 -4.18 -10.20
CA TYR A 56 10.88 -2.97 -9.48
C TYR A 56 10.86 -1.78 -10.44
N ILE A 57 9.71 -1.13 -10.57
CA ILE A 57 9.52 0.03 -11.43
C ILE A 57 9.39 1.26 -10.53
N VAL A 58 10.46 2.03 -10.44
CA VAL A 58 10.57 3.22 -9.60
C VAL A 58 11.05 4.37 -10.46
N GLN A 59 10.32 5.49 -10.43
CA GLN A 59 10.64 6.67 -11.24
C GLN A 59 10.60 7.92 -10.40
N GLU A 60 11.56 8.81 -10.59
CA GLU A 60 11.48 10.16 -10.05
C GLU A 60 10.39 10.93 -10.80
N ILE A 61 9.55 11.64 -10.06
CA ILE A 61 8.48 12.47 -10.63
C ILE A 61 8.48 13.84 -9.96
N SER A 62 7.71 14.77 -10.49
CA SER A 62 7.58 16.13 -9.94
C SER A 62 6.16 16.64 -10.12
N HIS A 63 5.80 17.62 -9.27
CA HIS A 63 4.52 18.32 -9.35
C HIS A 63 3.28 17.41 -9.17
N VAL A 64 3.41 16.32 -8.42
CA VAL A 64 2.31 15.43 -8.11
C VAL A 64 2.19 15.28 -6.59
N THR A 65 0.97 15.30 -6.09
CA THR A 65 0.69 15.11 -4.67
C THR A 65 0.94 13.64 -4.28
N PRO A 66 1.61 13.35 -3.15
CA PRO A 66 1.73 11.99 -2.63
C PRO A 66 0.37 11.31 -2.50
N SER A 67 0.25 10.11 -3.02
CA SER A 67 -1.00 9.37 -3.05
C SER A 67 -0.78 7.89 -3.31
N VAL A 68 -1.77 7.07 -2.98
CA VAL A 68 -1.81 5.65 -3.29
C VAL A 68 -2.95 5.44 -4.29
N LEU A 69 -2.60 5.16 -5.55
CA LEU A 69 -3.54 5.13 -6.66
C LEU A 69 -3.73 3.71 -7.17
N ARG A 70 -4.96 3.22 -7.09
CA ARG A 70 -5.32 1.92 -7.65
C ARG A 70 -5.23 1.97 -9.16
N GLU A 71 -4.60 0.95 -9.75
CA GLU A 71 -4.50 0.81 -11.20
C GLU A 71 -5.35 -0.36 -11.68
N GLY A 72 -6.38 -0.05 -12.46
CA GLY A 72 -7.30 -1.06 -12.96
C GLY A 72 -8.30 -1.54 -11.90
N LEU A 73 -8.79 -2.76 -12.06
CA LEU A 73 -9.82 -3.36 -11.22
C LEU A 73 -9.28 -4.44 -10.26
N GLY A 74 -7.97 -4.68 -10.30
CA GLY A 74 -7.32 -5.64 -9.42
C GLY A 74 -6.74 -4.98 -8.17
N TYR A 75 -5.58 -5.46 -7.74
CA TYR A 75 -4.92 -5.03 -6.52
C TYR A 75 -3.59 -4.32 -6.78
N SER A 76 -3.36 -3.93 -8.04
CA SER A 76 -2.19 -3.16 -8.44
C SER A 76 -2.33 -1.70 -8.05
N TYR A 77 -1.23 -1.11 -7.59
CA TYR A 77 -1.22 0.27 -7.13
C TYR A 77 0.01 1.00 -7.65
N ARG A 78 -0.13 2.30 -7.79
CA ARG A 78 0.99 3.21 -7.91
C ARG A 78 1.07 4.01 -6.63
N ILE A 79 2.22 3.93 -5.96
CA ILE A 79 2.46 4.64 -4.71
C ILE A 79 3.37 5.82 -5.01
N ILE A 80 2.90 7.02 -4.73
CA ILE A 80 3.62 8.27 -4.97
C ILE A 80 3.94 8.88 -3.63
N GLY A 81 5.22 9.13 -3.37
CA GLY A 81 5.64 9.71 -2.12
C GLY A 81 7.11 10.10 -2.14
N GLU A 82 7.59 10.58 -0.99
CA GLU A 82 8.98 10.95 -0.80
C GLU A 82 9.77 9.78 -0.25
N LEU A 83 10.92 9.48 -0.87
CA LEU A 83 11.80 8.42 -0.43
C LEU A 83 12.71 8.93 0.69
N ARG A 84 12.63 8.29 1.88
CA ARG A 84 13.44 8.63 3.05
C ARG A 84 13.89 7.37 3.77
N ASP A 85 15.21 7.19 3.90
CA ASP A 85 15.82 6.10 4.68
C ASP A 85 15.27 4.72 4.33
N GLY A 86 15.08 4.45 3.03
CA GLY A 86 14.57 3.16 2.57
C GLY A 86 13.06 2.99 2.70
N CYS A 87 12.35 4.07 3.00
CA CYS A 87 10.89 4.05 3.13
C CYS A 87 10.27 5.09 2.22
N LEU A 88 9.18 4.70 1.56
CA LEU A 88 8.37 5.61 0.75
C LEU A 88 7.26 6.17 1.62
N CYS A 89 7.31 7.48 1.87
CA CYS A 89 6.39 8.18 2.75
C CYS A 89 5.28 8.85 1.93
N CYS A 90 4.05 8.50 2.22
CA CYS A 90 2.88 8.96 1.47
C CYS A 90 1.72 9.24 2.42
N SER A 91 1.43 10.52 2.69
CA SER A 91 0.21 10.96 3.40
C SER A 91 -0.09 10.19 4.69
N GLY A 92 0.90 10.01 5.55
CA GLY A 92 0.77 9.28 6.81
C GLY A 92 1.03 7.78 6.70
N LEU A 93 1.17 7.26 5.49
CA LEU A 93 1.57 5.88 5.24
C LEU A 93 3.07 5.83 4.97
N SER A 94 3.71 4.73 5.34
CA SER A 94 5.13 4.52 5.11
C SER A 94 5.34 3.07 4.66
N PHE A 95 5.95 2.91 3.49
CA PHE A 95 6.22 1.60 2.91
C PHE A 95 7.72 1.42 2.79
N CYS A 96 8.28 0.53 3.58
CA CYS A 96 9.72 0.29 3.63
C CYS A 96 10.09 -0.98 2.91
N ASP A 97 11.18 -0.93 2.11
CA ASP A 97 11.69 -2.06 1.36
C ASP A 97 13.21 -1.90 1.23
N GLU A 98 13.95 -2.96 1.47
CA GLU A 98 15.41 -2.95 1.38
C GLU A 98 15.93 -2.53 0.02
N ILE A 99 15.16 -2.78 -1.04
CA ILE A 99 15.53 -2.41 -2.41
C ILE A 99 15.74 -0.90 -2.55
N PHE A 100 15.02 -0.09 -1.78
CA PHE A 100 15.15 1.36 -1.82
C PHE A 100 16.53 1.82 -1.35
N LEU A 101 17.14 1.13 -0.40
CA LEU A 101 18.50 1.41 0.03
C LEU A 101 19.53 0.80 -0.92
N ALA A 102 19.30 -0.43 -1.37
CA ALA A 102 20.26 -1.17 -2.18
C ALA A 102 20.40 -0.61 -3.59
N ASP A 103 19.28 -0.33 -4.27
CA ASP A 103 19.28 0.00 -5.70
C ASP A 103 18.80 1.42 -6.00
N PHE A 104 18.08 2.06 -5.09
CA PHE A 104 17.46 3.37 -5.32
C PHE A 104 17.91 4.45 -4.33
N GLY A 105 19.05 4.26 -3.67
CA GLY A 105 19.59 5.24 -2.72
C GLY A 105 19.85 6.61 -3.35
N PHE A 106 20.10 6.67 -4.65
CA PHE A 106 20.31 7.92 -5.39
C PHE A 106 19.01 8.77 -5.48
N LEU A 107 17.86 8.20 -5.15
CA LEU A 107 16.58 8.90 -5.13
C LEU A 107 16.19 9.40 -3.72
N GLU A 108 17.09 9.27 -2.76
CA GLU A 108 16.86 9.76 -1.39
C GLU A 108 16.39 11.22 -1.38
N GLY A 109 15.31 11.50 -0.67
CA GLY A 109 14.72 12.84 -0.60
C GLY A 109 13.90 13.26 -1.80
N LYS A 110 13.80 12.42 -2.81
CA LYS A 110 13.06 12.71 -4.05
C LYS A 110 11.61 12.22 -3.97
N LEU A 111 10.76 12.89 -4.74
CA LEU A 111 9.40 12.41 -4.98
C LEU A 111 9.46 11.33 -6.05
N ILE A 112 8.97 10.14 -5.74
CA ILE A 112 9.01 9.00 -6.66
C ILE A 112 7.63 8.36 -6.83
N SER A 113 7.50 7.63 -7.93
CA SER A 113 6.37 6.76 -8.22
C SER A 113 6.86 5.32 -8.19
N TRP A 114 6.21 4.48 -7.41
CA TRP A 114 6.52 3.05 -7.28
C TRP A 114 5.32 2.22 -7.72
N GLN A 115 5.54 1.38 -8.73
CA GLN A 115 4.53 0.47 -9.24
C GLN A 115 4.55 -0.82 -8.43
N VAL A 116 3.43 -1.20 -7.83
CA VAL A 116 3.33 -2.48 -7.10
C VAL A 116 2.26 -3.36 -7.74
N ASP A 117 2.54 -4.67 -7.77
CA ASP A 117 1.66 -5.63 -8.43
C ASP A 117 0.43 -5.95 -7.60
N ARG A 118 0.58 -5.96 -6.29
CA ARG A 118 -0.51 -6.28 -5.38
C ARG A 118 -0.31 -5.59 -4.03
N LEU A 119 -1.33 -4.93 -3.53
CA LEU A 119 -1.31 -4.37 -2.18
C LEU A 119 -1.98 -5.37 -1.25
N ASP A 120 -1.16 -6.04 -0.44
CA ASP A 120 -1.62 -7.01 0.53
C ASP A 120 -1.92 -6.34 1.87
N ILE A 121 -2.82 -6.95 2.64
CA ILE A 121 -3.12 -6.53 3.99
C ILE A 121 -3.04 -7.74 4.93
N SER A 122 -2.44 -7.54 6.08
CA SER A 122 -2.31 -8.56 7.12
C SER A 122 -2.91 -8.02 8.41
N PHE A 123 -4.00 -8.60 8.87
CA PHE A 123 -4.66 -8.20 10.10
C PHE A 123 -3.95 -8.81 11.32
N VAL A 124 -3.85 -8.01 12.36
CA VAL A 124 -3.18 -8.40 13.61
C VAL A 124 -4.16 -9.03 14.60
#